data_88a0d797eeec328aaf4defb100c0cdbc
#
_entry.id   88a0d797eeec328aaf4defb100c0cdbc
#
_cell.length_a   1.000
_cell.length_b   1.000
_cell.length_c   1.000
_cell.angle_alpha   90.00
_cell.angle_beta   90.00
_cell.angle_gamma   90.00
#
_symmetry.space_group_name_H-M   'P 1'
#
loop_
_entity.id
_entity.type
_entity.pdbx_description
1 polymer ?
#
loop_
_entity_poly.entity_id
_entity_poly.type
_entity_poly.pdbx_seq_one_letter_code
_entity_poly.pdbx_strand_id
1 'polypeptide(L)'
;MDIDTVCTLLINALKDAGYNDSTIFYYQGAVRRFKAFCKEHNVTEYDYEIGKLYADSVISPKTGKFSKQRYHLQGRFIRLIDSYIRTGQFDFSTTSRSRLQPENAYYRKVYTDYCSYLKDEYENENTRRFYEYGMYAFLSFFEGKEDGLPL
;
A
#
# COMPACT_ATOMS: atom_id res chain seq x y z
N MET A 1 -23.04 -2.88 8.85
CA MET A 1 -23.22 -2.09 7.59
C MET A 1 -23.25 -3.04 6.41
N ASP A 2 -24.20 -2.84 5.52
CA ASP A 2 -24.32 -3.63 4.30
C ASP A 2 -23.04 -3.57 3.44
N ILE A 3 -22.60 -4.75 2.98
CA ILE A 3 -21.34 -4.90 2.22
C ILE A 3 -21.41 -4.18 0.86
N ASP A 4 -22.56 -4.23 0.20
CA ASP A 4 -22.73 -3.56 -1.09
C ASP A 4 -22.64 -2.04 -0.94
N THR A 5 -23.21 -1.52 0.13
CA THR A 5 -23.18 -0.10 0.46
C THR A 5 -21.75 0.38 0.72
N VAL A 6 -21.00 -0.27 1.61
CA VAL A 6 -19.63 0.18 1.94
C VAL A 6 -18.67 0.05 0.76
N CYS A 7 -18.83 -0.98 -0.07
CA CYS A 7 -18.06 -1.15 -1.29
C CYS A 7 -18.33 -0.07 -2.33
N THR A 8 -19.60 0.34 -2.48
CA THR A 8 -19.99 1.42 -3.39
C THR A 8 -19.45 2.75 -2.92
N LEU A 9 -19.54 3.03 -1.63
CA LEU A 9 -18.96 4.23 -1.01
C LEU A 9 -17.44 4.30 -1.21
N LEU A 10 -16.72 3.17 -1.08
CA LEU A 10 -15.27 3.13 -1.33
C LEU A 10 -14.93 3.52 -2.78
N ILE A 11 -15.63 2.98 -3.77
CA ILE A 11 -15.38 3.31 -5.17
C ILE A 11 -15.67 4.78 -5.47
N ASN A 12 -16.75 5.33 -4.92
CA ASN A 12 -17.09 6.74 -5.07
C ASN A 12 -16.02 7.63 -4.41
N ALA A 13 -15.61 7.31 -3.19
CA ALA A 13 -14.57 8.05 -2.48
C ALA A 13 -13.22 8.05 -3.22
N LEU A 14 -12.86 6.96 -3.90
CA LEU A 14 -11.66 6.91 -4.75
C LEU A 14 -11.78 7.85 -5.96
N LYS A 15 -12.96 7.93 -6.58
CA LYS A 15 -13.21 8.86 -7.69
C LYS A 15 -13.14 10.30 -7.22
N ASP A 16 -13.79 10.62 -6.10
CA ASP A 16 -13.82 11.97 -5.52
C ASP A 16 -12.44 12.44 -5.07
N ALA A 17 -11.59 11.50 -4.62
CA ALA A 17 -10.19 11.76 -4.28
C ALA A 17 -9.26 11.90 -5.51
N GLY A 18 -9.79 11.79 -6.73
CA GLY A 18 -9.04 11.98 -7.97
C GLY A 18 -8.10 10.84 -8.35
N TYR A 19 -8.36 9.63 -7.88
CA TYR A 19 -7.58 8.46 -8.31
C TYR A 19 -7.79 8.17 -9.80
N ASN A 20 -6.73 7.72 -10.47
CA ASN A 20 -6.79 7.39 -11.89
C ASN A 20 -7.64 6.13 -12.17
N ASP A 21 -8.11 6.00 -13.41
CA ASP A 21 -9.00 4.92 -13.83
C ASP A 21 -8.41 3.53 -13.60
N SER A 22 -7.10 3.35 -13.76
CA SER A 22 -6.43 2.06 -13.53
C SER A 22 -6.47 1.65 -12.06
N THR A 23 -6.32 2.59 -11.13
CA THR A 23 -6.47 2.35 -9.70
C THR A 23 -7.93 2.02 -9.34
N ILE A 24 -8.88 2.76 -9.89
CA ILE A 24 -10.32 2.51 -9.67
C ILE A 24 -10.69 1.12 -10.19
N PHE A 25 -10.28 0.76 -11.39
CA PHE A 25 -10.52 -0.57 -11.97
C PHE A 25 -9.95 -1.69 -11.08
N TYR A 26 -8.76 -1.47 -10.54
CA TYR A 26 -8.13 -2.40 -9.61
C TYR A 26 -8.97 -2.60 -8.34
N TYR A 27 -9.47 -1.53 -7.72
CA TYR A 27 -10.34 -1.62 -6.55
C TYR A 27 -11.72 -2.22 -6.86
N GLN A 28 -12.27 -1.99 -8.04
CA GLN A 28 -13.47 -2.68 -8.50
C GLN A 28 -13.27 -4.20 -8.57
N GLY A 29 -12.08 -4.64 -9.00
CA GLY A 29 -11.69 -6.05 -8.94
C GLY A 29 -11.58 -6.59 -7.51
N ALA A 30 -11.04 -5.79 -6.56
CA ALA A 30 -10.98 -6.14 -5.15
C ALA A 30 -12.39 -6.28 -4.54
N VAL A 31 -13.27 -5.33 -4.82
CA VAL A 31 -14.68 -5.35 -4.41
C VAL A 31 -15.38 -6.63 -4.90
N ARG A 32 -15.24 -6.97 -6.18
CA ARG A 32 -15.86 -8.21 -6.73
C ARG A 32 -15.38 -9.47 -5.99
N ARG A 33 -14.08 -9.56 -5.72
CA ARG A 33 -13.51 -10.72 -4.98
C ARG A 33 -14.02 -10.77 -3.55
N PHE A 34 -14.08 -9.62 -2.87
CA PHE A 34 -14.59 -9.56 -1.50
C PHE A 34 -16.07 -9.93 -1.41
N LYS A 35 -16.92 -9.40 -2.31
CA LYS A 35 -18.35 -9.75 -2.37
C LYS A 35 -18.57 -11.25 -2.65
N ALA A 36 -17.76 -11.85 -3.54
CA ALA A 36 -17.82 -13.29 -3.80
C ALA A 36 -17.46 -14.08 -2.53
N PHE A 37 -16.40 -13.68 -1.83
CA PHE A 37 -15.98 -14.29 -0.56
C PHE A 37 -17.10 -14.20 0.51
N CYS A 38 -17.70 -13.03 0.69
CA CYS A 38 -18.80 -12.85 1.63
C CYS A 38 -20.02 -13.71 1.28
N LYS A 39 -20.34 -13.83 -0.01
CA LYS A 39 -21.41 -14.71 -0.49
C LYS A 39 -21.13 -16.18 -0.18
N GLU A 40 -19.91 -16.65 -0.35
CA GLU A 40 -19.51 -18.02 0.01
C GLU A 40 -19.68 -18.30 1.51
N HIS A 41 -19.53 -17.28 2.35
CA HIS A 41 -19.69 -17.36 3.80
C HIS A 41 -21.11 -17.00 4.28
N ASN A 42 -22.06 -16.74 3.37
CA ASN A 42 -23.44 -16.31 3.67
C ASN A 42 -23.51 -15.04 4.53
N VAL A 43 -22.60 -14.09 4.32
CA VAL A 43 -22.52 -12.83 5.05
C VAL A 43 -22.95 -11.69 4.13
N THR A 44 -23.91 -10.86 4.59
CA THR A 44 -24.42 -9.68 3.87
C THR A 44 -24.02 -8.37 4.53
N GLU A 45 -23.72 -8.40 5.81
CA GLU A 45 -23.25 -7.23 6.55
C GLU A 45 -21.78 -7.34 6.93
N TYR A 46 -21.10 -6.24 6.81
CA TYR A 46 -19.69 -6.16 7.19
C TYR A 46 -19.54 -6.12 8.72
N ASP A 47 -18.66 -6.97 9.23
CA ASP A 47 -18.08 -6.89 10.56
C ASP A 47 -16.55 -7.13 10.48
N TYR A 48 -15.85 -6.87 11.58
CA TYR A 48 -14.39 -7.03 11.63
C TYR A 48 -13.93 -8.48 11.50
N GLU A 49 -14.76 -9.44 11.87
CA GLU A 49 -14.43 -10.86 11.79
C GLU A 49 -14.38 -11.32 10.34
N ILE A 50 -15.38 -10.97 9.52
CA ILE A 50 -15.38 -11.30 8.09
C ILE A 50 -14.26 -10.55 7.37
N GLY A 51 -13.98 -9.30 7.75
CA GLY A 51 -12.85 -8.53 7.23
C GLY A 51 -11.52 -9.23 7.48
N LYS A 52 -11.27 -9.64 8.72
CA LYS A 52 -10.07 -10.38 9.13
C LYS A 52 -9.97 -11.71 8.40
N LEU A 53 -11.04 -12.49 8.34
CA LEU A 53 -11.08 -13.78 7.65
C LEU A 53 -10.70 -13.63 6.17
N TYR A 54 -11.22 -12.60 5.51
CA TYR A 54 -10.83 -12.29 4.12
C TYR A 54 -9.38 -11.86 4.01
N ALA A 55 -8.90 -10.97 4.88
CA ALA A 55 -7.50 -10.52 4.88
C ALA A 55 -6.51 -11.67 5.10
N ASP A 56 -6.89 -12.66 5.92
CA ASP A 56 -6.08 -13.85 6.23
C ASP A 56 -6.16 -14.94 5.14
N SER A 57 -7.07 -14.81 4.15
CA SER A 57 -7.22 -15.77 3.04
C SER A 57 -6.13 -15.60 1.98
N VAL A 58 -4.87 -15.76 2.38
CA VAL A 58 -3.65 -15.44 1.61
C VAL A 58 -3.16 -16.57 0.71
N ILE A 59 -3.79 -17.74 0.77
CA ILE A 59 -3.43 -18.87 -0.06
C ILE A 59 -4.03 -18.71 -1.47
N SER A 60 -3.20 -18.85 -2.49
CA SER A 60 -3.65 -18.79 -3.88
C SER A 60 -4.46 -20.06 -4.22
N PRO A 61 -5.72 -19.93 -4.69
CA PRO A 61 -6.50 -21.11 -5.11
C PRO A 61 -5.92 -21.81 -6.34
N LYS A 62 -5.08 -21.12 -7.12
CA LYS A 62 -4.42 -21.70 -8.30
C LYS A 62 -3.21 -22.54 -7.96
N THR A 63 -2.43 -22.15 -6.96
CA THR A 63 -1.15 -22.78 -6.64
C THR A 63 -1.13 -23.50 -5.30
N GLY A 64 -2.13 -23.30 -4.44
CA GLY A 64 -2.16 -23.80 -3.07
C GLY A 64 -1.07 -23.23 -2.16
N LYS A 65 -0.36 -22.18 -2.60
CA LYS A 65 0.75 -21.56 -1.87
C LYS A 65 0.41 -20.17 -1.38
N PHE A 66 1.17 -19.71 -0.37
CA PHE A 66 1.10 -18.31 0.10
C PHE A 66 1.30 -17.33 -1.06
N SER A 67 0.43 -16.34 -1.13
CA SER A 67 0.49 -15.26 -2.10
C SER A 67 0.77 -13.92 -1.42
N LYS A 68 1.99 -13.43 -1.57
CA LYS A 68 2.40 -12.11 -1.07
C LYS A 68 1.51 -10.99 -1.64
N GLN A 69 1.10 -11.13 -2.90
CA GLN A 69 0.20 -10.18 -3.53
C GLN A 69 -1.17 -10.15 -2.83
N ARG A 70 -1.79 -11.31 -2.56
CA ARG A 70 -3.04 -11.38 -1.83
C ARG A 70 -2.92 -10.77 -0.43
N TYR A 71 -1.88 -11.12 0.29
CA TYR A 71 -1.61 -10.58 1.62
C TYR A 71 -1.63 -9.04 1.63
N HIS A 72 -0.90 -8.39 0.72
CA HIS A 72 -0.86 -6.94 0.66
C HIS A 72 -2.19 -6.33 0.19
N LEU A 73 -2.83 -6.92 -0.82
CA LEU A 73 -4.02 -6.35 -1.45
C LEU A 73 -5.25 -6.48 -0.56
N GLN A 74 -5.49 -7.67 -0.02
CA GLN A 74 -6.62 -7.93 0.86
C GLN A 74 -6.48 -7.15 2.17
N GLY A 75 -5.29 -7.16 2.77
CA GLY A 75 -5.03 -6.39 3.99
C GLY A 75 -5.22 -4.89 3.80
N ARG A 76 -4.78 -4.33 2.67
CA ARG A 76 -5.01 -2.91 2.36
C ARG A 76 -6.48 -2.60 2.12
N PHE A 77 -7.18 -3.44 1.38
CA PHE A 77 -8.59 -3.28 1.09
C PHE A 77 -9.44 -3.29 2.37
N ILE A 78 -9.24 -4.28 3.24
CA ILE A 78 -9.97 -4.39 4.52
C ILE A 78 -9.64 -3.21 5.44
N ARG A 79 -8.39 -2.77 5.52
CA ARG A 79 -8.03 -1.60 6.33
C ARG A 79 -8.78 -0.32 5.90
N LEU A 80 -9.04 -0.13 4.61
CA LEU A 80 -9.85 0.98 4.13
C LEU A 80 -11.30 0.87 4.62
N ILE A 81 -11.89 -0.32 4.53
CA ILE A 81 -13.25 -0.56 5.02
C ILE A 81 -13.31 -0.36 6.53
N ASP A 82 -12.37 -0.93 7.29
CA ASP A 82 -12.30 -0.77 8.75
C ASP A 82 -12.16 0.69 9.15
N SER A 83 -11.35 1.48 8.43
CA SER A 83 -11.22 2.91 8.70
C SER A 83 -12.56 3.63 8.55
N TYR A 84 -13.31 3.31 7.49
CA TYR A 84 -14.63 3.89 7.26
C TYR A 84 -15.63 3.49 8.34
N ILE A 85 -15.70 2.22 8.71
CA ILE A 85 -16.61 1.72 9.77
C ILE A 85 -16.33 2.43 11.09
N ARG A 86 -15.05 2.68 11.39
CA ARG A 86 -14.64 3.32 12.65
C ARG A 86 -14.83 4.82 12.68
N THR A 87 -14.56 5.52 11.57
CA THR A 87 -14.45 6.98 11.56
C THR A 87 -15.43 7.69 10.62
N GLY A 88 -16.15 6.93 9.79
CA GLY A 88 -17.00 7.49 8.71
C GLY A 88 -16.20 8.00 7.51
N GLN A 89 -14.87 7.79 7.47
CA GLN A 89 -14.01 8.24 6.38
C GLN A 89 -13.03 7.14 5.97
N PHE A 90 -12.75 7.05 4.66
CA PHE A 90 -11.72 6.16 4.15
C PHE A 90 -10.34 6.79 4.37
N ASP A 91 -9.48 6.07 5.06
CA ASP A 91 -8.10 6.48 5.23
C ASP A 91 -7.25 6.05 4.02
N PHE A 92 -7.13 6.91 3.04
CA PHE A 92 -6.26 6.71 1.88
C PHE A 92 -4.80 7.05 2.17
N SER A 93 -4.47 7.50 3.36
CA SER A 93 -3.07 7.62 3.71
C SER A 93 -2.43 6.25 3.47
N THR A 94 -1.61 6.18 2.42
CA THR A 94 -0.60 5.14 2.41
C THR A 94 0.11 5.32 3.74
N THR A 95 0.28 4.24 4.52
CA THR A 95 1.39 4.23 5.45
C THR A 95 2.58 4.65 4.60
N SER A 96 2.84 5.95 4.56
CA SER A 96 4.09 6.42 4.07
C SER A 96 5.08 5.66 4.95
N ARG A 97 5.73 4.68 4.37
CA ARG A 97 7.02 4.30 4.90
C ARG A 97 7.69 5.64 5.08
N SER A 98 7.82 6.09 6.33
CA SER A 98 8.59 7.28 6.66
C SER A 98 9.76 7.20 5.73
N ARG A 99 9.96 8.20 4.87
CA ARG A 99 10.95 8.10 3.78
C ARG A 99 12.19 7.54 4.41
N LEU A 100 12.51 6.28 4.06
CA LEU A 100 13.63 5.59 4.63
C LEU A 100 14.82 6.50 4.38
N GLN A 101 15.44 7.00 5.42
CA GLN A 101 16.61 7.87 5.34
C GLN A 101 17.75 7.22 6.09
N PRO A 102 18.99 7.37 5.64
CA PRO A 102 20.15 6.95 6.40
C PRO A 102 20.13 7.58 7.80
N GLU A 103 20.56 6.83 8.81
CA GLU A 103 20.64 7.32 10.20
C GLU A 103 21.85 8.24 10.39
N ASN A 104 22.97 7.93 9.76
CA ASN A 104 24.18 8.74 9.79
C ASN A 104 23.95 10.10 9.13
N ALA A 105 24.33 11.18 9.81
CA ALA A 105 24.11 12.56 9.34
C ALA A 105 24.79 12.87 7.99
N TYR A 106 25.97 12.33 7.74
CA TYR A 106 26.69 12.50 6.48
C TYR A 106 25.96 11.80 5.34
N TYR A 107 25.62 10.53 5.50
CA TYR A 107 24.86 9.77 4.48
C TYR A 107 23.46 10.31 4.25
N ARG A 108 22.83 10.85 5.29
CA ARG A 108 21.54 11.54 5.16
C ARG A 108 21.66 12.78 4.30
N LYS A 109 22.72 13.56 4.46
CA LYS A 109 22.98 14.73 3.60
C LYS A 109 23.19 14.31 2.14
N VAL A 110 24.03 13.32 1.89
CA VAL A 110 24.25 12.77 0.54
C VAL A 110 22.95 12.30 -0.09
N TYR A 111 22.12 11.57 0.67
CA TYR A 111 20.81 11.10 0.24
C TYR A 111 19.86 12.26 -0.12
N THR A 112 19.81 13.28 0.73
CA THR A 112 18.93 14.45 0.52
C THR A 112 19.36 15.23 -0.72
N ASP A 113 20.66 15.45 -0.91
CA ASP A 113 21.20 16.13 -2.09
C ASP A 113 20.88 15.35 -3.37
N TYR A 114 21.00 14.02 -3.33
CA TYR A 114 20.65 13.14 -4.44
C TYR A 114 19.13 13.18 -4.75
N CYS A 115 18.27 13.17 -3.73
CA CYS A 115 16.82 13.30 -3.94
C CYS A 115 16.43 14.64 -4.58
N SER A 116 17.15 15.72 -4.24
CA SER A 116 16.94 17.04 -4.87
C SER A 116 17.37 17.02 -6.34
N TYR A 117 18.51 16.42 -6.65
CA TYR A 117 18.98 16.21 -8.03
C TYR A 117 17.95 15.41 -8.86
N LEU A 118 17.38 14.32 -8.31
CA LEU A 118 16.38 13.52 -9.01
C LEU A 118 15.10 14.30 -9.32
N LYS A 119 14.72 15.29 -8.51
CA LYS A 119 13.56 16.14 -8.79
C LYS A 119 13.75 17.01 -10.02
N ASP A 120 14.99 17.44 -10.25
CA ASP A 120 15.34 18.26 -11.41
C ASP A 120 15.46 17.43 -12.68
N GLU A 121 15.96 16.16 -12.57
CA GLU A 121 16.20 15.29 -13.71
C GLU A 121 14.96 14.50 -14.18
N TYR A 122 14.06 14.13 -13.27
CA TYR A 122 12.94 13.25 -13.58
C TYR A 122 11.61 13.81 -13.13
N GLU A 123 10.70 14.04 -14.06
CA GLU A 123 9.33 14.47 -13.78
C GLU A 123 8.49 13.34 -13.14
N ASN A 124 8.72 12.09 -13.57
CA ASN A 124 7.94 10.94 -13.10
C ASN A 124 8.30 10.55 -11.67
N GLU A 125 7.32 10.65 -10.77
CA GLU A 125 7.50 10.33 -9.34
C GLU A 125 7.89 8.87 -9.08
N ASN A 126 7.36 7.92 -9.84
CA ASN A 126 7.69 6.51 -9.68
C ASN A 126 9.14 6.22 -10.06
N THR A 127 9.65 6.88 -11.11
CA THR A 127 11.05 6.80 -11.51
C THR A 127 11.95 7.37 -10.42
N ARG A 128 11.61 8.53 -9.85
CA ARG A 128 12.35 9.13 -8.73
C ARG A 128 12.38 8.20 -7.52
N ARG A 129 11.24 7.64 -7.12
CA ARG A 129 11.15 6.70 -5.98
C ARG A 129 12.01 5.45 -6.17
N PHE A 130 12.09 4.94 -7.38
CA PHE A 130 12.96 3.81 -7.70
C PHE A 130 14.43 4.13 -7.44
N TYR A 131 14.91 5.28 -7.92
CA TYR A 131 16.29 5.71 -7.71
C TYR A 131 16.56 6.12 -6.25
N GLU A 132 15.62 6.78 -5.59
CA GLU A 132 15.70 7.12 -4.16
C GLU A 132 15.88 5.86 -3.30
N TYR A 133 15.10 4.82 -3.59
CA TYR A 133 15.24 3.54 -2.88
C TYR A 133 16.59 2.88 -3.15
N GLY A 134 17.07 2.89 -4.38
CA GLY A 134 18.38 2.36 -4.74
C GLY A 134 19.51 3.06 -3.99
N MET A 135 19.47 4.40 -3.91
CA MET A 135 20.46 5.19 -3.16
C MET A 135 20.37 4.92 -1.64
N TYR A 136 19.16 4.85 -1.09
CA TYR A 136 18.98 4.47 0.31
C TYR A 136 19.59 3.11 0.62
N ALA A 137 19.32 2.09 -0.19
CA ALA A 137 19.84 0.74 -0.01
C ALA A 137 21.38 0.72 -0.10
N PHE A 138 21.94 1.47 -1.04
CA PHE A 138 23.38 1.62 -1.20
C PHE A 138 24.04 2.26 0.03
N LEU A 139 23.54 3.39 0.48
CA LEU A 139 24.10 4.09 1.64
C LEU A 139 23.92 3.28 2.93
N SER A 140 22.76 2.64 3.12
CA SER A 140 22.50 1.81 4.29
C SER A 140 23.42 0.58 4.37
N PHE A 141 23.85 0.05 3.23
CA PHE A 141 24.83 -1.03 3.20
C PHE A 141 26.16 -0.62 3.86
N PHE A 142 26.58 0.63 3.73
CA PHE A 142 27.82 1.14 4.32
C PHE A 142 27.63 1.66 5.75
N GLU A 143 26.44 2.06 6.14
CA GLU A 143 26.18 2.61 7.48
C GLU A 143 26.52 1.63 8.62
N GLY A 144 26.33 0.32 8.38
CA GLY A 144 26.63 -0.73 9.36
C GLY A 144 28.10 -1.20 9.33
N LYS A 145 28.98 -0.59 8.51
CA LYS A 145 30.40 -0.98 8.38
C LYS A 145 31.27 0.03 9.08
N GLU A 146 32.28 -0.46 9.82
CA GLU A 146 33.25 0.39 10.54
C GLU A 146 34.03 1.33 9.60
N ASP A 147 34.31 0.87 8.37
CA ASP A 147 35.10 1.64 7.40
C ASP A 147 34.26 2.63 6.56
N GLY A 148 32.94 2.53 6.56
CA GLY A 148 32.03 3.39 5.80
C GLY A 148 32.36 3.48 4.31
N LEU A 149 31.86 4.55 3.64
CA LEU A 149 32.34 4.93 2.31
C LEU A 149 33.64 5.73 2.47
N PRO A 150 34.66 5.41 1.68
CA PRO A 150 35.85 6.28 1.64
C PRO A 150 35.43 7.69 1.19
N LEU A 151 35.83 8.67 1.95
CA LEU A 151 35.64 10.09 1.66
C LEU A 151 36.58 10.54 0.55
#